data_6288cc40c9607b486de2cf7478c4d2f3
#
_entry.id   6288cc40c9607b486de2cf7478c4d2f3
#
_cell.length_a   1.000
_cell.length_b   1.000
_cell.length_c   1.000
_cell.angle_alpha   90.00
_cell.angle_beta   90.00
_cell.angle_gamma   90.00
#
_symmetry.space_group_name_H-M   'P 1'
#
loop_
_entity.id
_entity.type
_entity.pdbx_description
1 polymer ?
#
loop_
_entity_poly.entity_id
_entity_poly.type
_entity_poly.pdbx_seq_one_letter_code
_entity_poly.pdbx_strand_id
1 'polypeptide(L)'
;HLSASAMDVLGWPTKVLIAARDGALIIKVAEPDDHRAYSLVWYTDPASGQRGNSRLAAGTAFLTAGMRPATGSARYVALECDSEDGRRAIYVRKDQEIPVENRGPRQRVAGAVTA
;
A
#
# COMPACT_ATOMS: atom_id res chain seq x y z
N HIS A 1 0.53 1.80 -6.53
CA HIS A 1 1.91 1.41 -6.17
C HIS A 1 2.13 1.52 -4.66
N LEU A 2 2.89 0.62 -4.10
CA LEU A 2 3.37 0.70 -2.73
C LEU A 2 4.84 1.09 -2.73
N SER A 3 5.21 2.05 -1.89
CA SER A 3 6.60 2.45 -1.75
C SER A 3 7.45 1.31 -1.16
N ALA A 4 8.77 1.38 -1.36
CA ALA A 4 9.68 0.40 -0.77
C ALA A 4 9.56 0.36 0.76
N SER A 5 9.37 1.51 1.41
CA SER A 5 9.16 1.58 2.86
C SER A 5 7.91 0.85 3.31
N ALA A 6 6.80 0.98 2.59
CA ALA A 6 5.57 0.24 2.88
C ALA A 6 5.77 -1.27 2.68
N MET A 7 6.50 -1.66 1.64
CA MET A 7 6.84 -3.06 1.40
C MET A 7 7.75 -3.62 2.49
N ASP A 8 8.67 -2.84 3.03
CA ASP A 8 9.51 -3.25 4.16
C ASP A 8 8.66 -3.59 5.39
N VAL A 9 7.65 -2.80 5.68
CA VAL A 9 6.72 -3.07 6.79
C VAL A 9 5.96 -4.38 6.55
N LEU A 10 5.51 -4.63 5.33
CA LEU A 10 4.80 -5.85 4.97
C LEU A 10 5.73 -7.07 4.86
N GLY A 11 7.04 -6.88 4.75
CA GLY A 11 8.01 -7.95 4.60
C GLY A 11 8.17 -8.44 3.17
N TRP A 12 7.85 -7.61 2.18
CA TRP A 12 7.96 -7.91 0.74
C TRP A 12 7.16 -9.15 0.32
N PRO A 13 5.87 -9.24 0.66
CA PRO A 13 5.04 -10.38 0.27
C PRO A 13 4.75 -10.35 -1.23
N THR A 14 4.50 -11.54 -1.80
CA THR A 14 4.04 -11.64 -3.19
C THR A 14 2.52 -11.50 -3.31
N LYS A 15 1.79 -11.71 -2.21
CA LYS A 15 0.33 -11.67 -2.18
C LYS A 15 -0.16 -10.88 -0.98
N VAL A 16 -1.22 -10.10 -1.19
CA VAL A 16 -1.88 -9.34 -0.14
C VAL A 16 -3.40 -9.46 -0.25
N LEU A 17 -4.09 -9.36 0.88
CA LEU A 17 -5.53 -9.18 0.94
C LEU A 17 -5.83 -7.70 1.17
N ILE A 18 -6.91 -7.22 0.58
CA ILE A 18 -7.32 -5.83 0.72
C ILE A 18 -8.76 -5.78 1.21
N ALA A 19 -8.97 -5.10 2.33
CA ALA A 19 -10.29 -4.73 2.81
C ALA A 19 -10.50 -3.24 2.52
N ALA A 20 -11.56 -2.92 1.76
CA ALA A 20 -11.85 -1.56 1.34
C ALA A 20 -13.17 -1.10 1.94
N ARG A 21 -13.18 0.12 2.47
CA ARG A 21 -14.37 0.83 2.92
C ARG A 21 -14.34 2.24 2.34
N ASP A 22 -15.46 2.94 2.42
CA ASP A 22 -15.46 4.34 2.03
C ASP A 22 -14.44 5.12 2.88
N GLY A 23 -13.45 5.66 2.19
CA GLY A 23 -12.39 6.47 2.81
C GLY A 23 -11.23 5.70 3.43
N ALA A 24 -11.17 4.36 3.34
CA ALA A 24 -10.08 3.60 3.98
C ALA A 24 -9.78 2.27 3.29
N LEU A 25 -8.52 1.85 3.40
CA LEU A 25 -8.04 0.54 2.95
C LEU A 25 -7.18 -0.09 4.04
N ILE A 26 -7.30 -1.41 4.18
CA ILE A 26 -6.33 -2.21 4.93
C ILE A 26 -5.71 -3.20 3.94
N ILE A 27 -4.39 -3.19 3.85
CA ILE A 27 -3.62 -4.11 3.01
C ILE A 27 -2.86 -5.04 3.95
N LYS A 28 -3.15 -6.32 3.87
CA LYS A 28 -2.61 -7.34 4.78
C LYS A 28 -1.88 -8.41 3.99
N VAL A 29 -0.78 -8.93 4.55
CA VAL A 29 -0.06 -10.07 3.96
C VAL A 29 -0.99 -11.27 3.86
N ALA A 30 -0.98 -11.94 2.70
CA ALA A 30 -1.79 -13.11 2.43
C ALA A 30 -0.91 -14.35 2.20
N GLU A 31 -1.53 -15.52 2.32
CA GLU A 31 -0.89 -16.76 1.92
C GLU A 31 -0.70 -16.78 0.39
N PRO A 32 0.40 -17.37 -0.12
CA PRO A 32 0.66 -17.39 -1.57
C PRO A 32 -0.41 -18.09 -2.39
N ASP A 33 -1.16 -19.01 -1.79
CA ASP A 33 -2.21 -19.80 -2.44
C ASP A 33 -3.63 -19.26 -2.19
N ASP A 34 -3.79 -18.11 -1.55
CA ASP A 34 -5.10 -17.51 -1.31
C ASP A 34 -5.67 -16.96 -2.62
N HIS A 35 -6.80 -17.53 -3.06
CA HIS A 35 -7.45 -17.15 -4.32
C HIS A 35 -8.01 -15.72 -4.30
N ARG A 36 -8.24 -15.15 -3.13
CA ARG A 36 -8.75 -13.80 -2.96
C ARG A 36 -7.65 -12.76 -2.96
N ALA A 37 -6.39 -13.19 -2.93
CA ALA A 37 -5.26 -12.28 -2.79
C ALA A 37 -4.90 -11.59 -4.10
N TYR A 38 -4.44 -10.37 -3.98
CA TYR A 38 -3.86 -9.59 -5.07
C TYR A 38 -2.37 -9.86 -5.14
N SER A 39 -1.83 -9.91 -6.36
CA SER A 39 -0.39 -10.09 -6.58
C SER A 39 0.35 -8.77 -6.53
N LEU A 40 1.53 -8.79 -5.92
CA LEU A 40 2.47 -7.67 -5.92
C LEU A 40 3.65 -8.00 -6.83
N VAL A 41 4.06 -7.02 -7.64
CA VAL A 41 5.19 -7.15 -8.56
C VAL A 41 6.10 -5.95 -8.38
N TRP A 42 7.41 -6.18 -8.27
CA TRP A 42 8.41 -5.13 -8.17
C TRP A 42 9.64 -5.48 -8.98
N TYR A 43 10.42 -4.43 -9.27
CA TYR A 43 11.70 -4.56 -9.95
C TYR A 43 12.82 -4.51 -8.93
N THR A 44 13.81 -5.38 -9.10
CA THR A 44 15.06 -5.34 -8.32
C THR A 44 16.19 -4.93 -9.24
N ASP A 45 16.91 -3.86 -8.89
CA ASP A 45 18.08 -3.43 -9.66
C ASP A 45 19.18 -4.48 -9.55
N PRO A 46 19.61 -5.08 -10.66
CA PRO A 46 20.65 -6.13 -10.63
C PRO A 46 22.01 -5.61 -10.18
N ALA A 47 22.29 -4.32 -10.36
CA ALA A 47 23.57 -3.73 -9.98
C ALA A 47 23.68 -3.45 -8.47
N SER A 48 22.62 -2.96 -7.83
CA SER A 48 22.61 -2.55 -6.42
C SER A 48 21.84 -3.47 -5.50
N GLY A 49 20.98 -4.33 -6.04
CA GLY A 49 20.06 -5.15 -5.28
C GLY A 49 18.89 -4.35 -4.67
N GLN A 50 18.78 -3.06 -4.98
CA GLN A 50 17.69 -2.23 -4.48
C GLN A 50 16.37 -2.62 -5.14
N ARG A 51 15.32 -2.63 -4.32
CA ARG A 51 13.95 -2.91 -4.77
C ARG A 51 13.23 -1.60 -4.99
N GLY A 52 12.52 -1.53 -6.11
CA GLY A 52 11.67 -0.38 -6.45
C GLY A 52 10.29 -0.46 -5.82
N ASN A 53 9.43 0.45 -6.23
CA ASN A 53 8.03 0.43 -5.82
C ASN A 53 7.33 -0.81 -6.36
N SER A 54 6.43 -1.37 -5.56
CA SER A 54 5.64 -2.52 -5.97
C SER A 54 4.36 -2.09 -6.65
N ARG A 55 3.95 -2.83 -7.68
CA ARG A 55 2.71 -2.63 -8.42
C ARG A 55 1.65 -3.61 -7.93
N LEU A 56 0.45 -3.09 -7.79
CA LEU A 56 -0.70 -3.83 -7.29
C LEU A 56 -1.91 -3.54 -8.16
N ALA A 57 -2.46 -4.57 -8.79
CA ALA A 57 -3.66 -4.44 -9.62
C ALA A 57 -4.92 -4.51 -8.76
N ALA A 58 -5.23 -3.46 -8.04
CA ALA A 58 -6.35 -3.38 -7.11
C ALA A 58 -7.24 -2.14 -7.35
N GLY A 59 -7.43 -1.75 -8.60
CA GLY A 59 -8.21 -0.56 -8.96
C GLY A 59 -9.62 -0.53 -8.37
N THR A 60 -10.30 -1.68 -8.33
CA THR A 60 -11.65 -1.78 -7.76
C THR A 60 -11.67 -1.47 -6.26
N ALA A 61 -10.67 -1.97 -5.50
CA ALA A 61 -10.57 -1.69 -4.08
C ALA A 61 -10.35 -0.19 -3.81
N PHE A 62 -9.47 0.44 -4.57
CA PHE A 62 -9.24 1.88 -4.47
C PHE A 62 -10.47 2.69 -4.86
N LEU A 63 -11.20 2.25 -5.87
CA LEU A 63 -12.46 2.88 -6.25
C LEU A 63 -13.51 2.77 -5.14
N THR A 64 -13.65 1.61 -4.54
CA THR A 64 -14.57 1.37 -3.40
C THR A 64 -14.25 2.28 -2.22
N ALA A 65 -12.96 2.49 -1.94
CA ALA A 65 -12.53 3.39 -0.88
C ALA A 65 -12.66 4.87 -1.25
N GLY A 66 -13.04 5.19 -2.49
CA GLY A 66 -13.10 6.58 -2.97
C GLY A 66 -11.74 7.25 -3.10
N MET A 67 -10.68 6.46 -3.26
CA MET A 67 -9.30 6.94 -3.26
C MET A 67 -8.71 7.06 -4.66
N ARG A 68 -9.44 6.65 -5.69
CA ARG A 68 -8.98 6.73 -7.07
C ARG A 68 -9.43 8.04 -7.70
N PRO A 69 -8.50 8.96 -8.01
CA PRO A 69 -8.86 10.23 -8.66
C PRO A 69 -9.34 10.01 -10.09
N ALA A 70 -10.15 10.94 -10.59
CA ALA A 70 -10.63 10.90 -11.98
C ALA A 70 -9.48 11.10 -12.97
N THR A 71 -8.50 11.92 -12.61
CA THR A 71 -7.34 12.21 -13.43
C THR A 71 -6.08 12.20 -12.56
N GLY A 72 -4.95 11.77 -13.16
CA GLY A 72 -3.68 11.72 -12.45
C GLY A 72 -3.61 10.60 -11.42
N SER A 73 -2.83 10.81 -10.40
CA SER A 73 -2.65 9.88 -9.30
C SER A 73 -2.66 10.61 -7.96
N ALA A 74 -3.04 9.91 -6.90
CA ALA A 74 -3.02 10.43 -5.55
C ALA A 74 -2.13 9.54 -4.67
N ARG A 75 -1.38 10.14 -3.74
CA ARG A 75 -0.55 9.42 -2.78
C ARG A 75 -1.16 9.56 -1.39
N TYR A 76 -1.16 8.48 -0.66
CA TYR A 76 -1.69 8.41 0.69
C TYR A 76 -0.65 7.88 1.65
N VAL A 77 -0.72 8.33 2.89
CA VAL A 77 0.13 7.82 3.98
C VAL A 77 -0.27 6.38 4.28
N ALA A 78 0.72 5.49 4.37
CA ALA A 78 0.52 4.13 4.85
C ALA A 78 0.96 4.06 6.31
N LEU A 79 0.06 3.65 7.19
CA LEU A 79 0.32 3.50 8.61
C LEU A 79 0.47 2.02 8.95
N GLU A 80 1.47 1.69 9.75
CA GLU A 80 1.64 0.33 10.24
C GLU A 80 0.48 -0.02 11.17
N CYS A 81 -0.10 -1.21 10.98
CA CYS A 81 -1.11 -1.73 11.87
C CYS A 81 -0.98 -3.25 12.02
N ASP A 82 -1.54 -3.76 13.10
CA ASP A 82 -1.61 -5.20 13.32
C ASP A 82 -2.98 -5.71 12.86
N SER A 83 -2.99 -6.87 12.22
CA SER A 83 -4.23 -7.56 11.90
C SER A 83 -4.62 -8.51 13.05
N GLU A 84 -5.90 -8.87 13.10
CA GLU A 84 -6.44 -9.76 14.14
C GLU A 84 -5.75 -11.13 14.19
N ASP A 85 -5.25 -11.59 13.04
CA ASP A 85 -4.56 -12.87 12.92
C ASP A 85 -3.04 -12.78 13.10
N GLY A 86 -2.51 -11.63 13.53
CA GLY A 86 -1.09 -11.42 13.76
C GLY A 86 -0.27 -11.18 12.49
N ARG A 87 -0.89 -11.09 11.33
CA ARG A 87 -0.19 -10.81 10.09
C ARG A 87 0.14 -9.33 9.96
N ARG A 88 1.23 -9.03 9.26
CA ARG A 88 1.61 -7.64 8.97
C ARG A 88 0.60 -6.99 8.07
N ALA A 89 0.30 -5.72 8.33
CA ALA A 89 -0.67 -4.96 7.58
C ALA A 89 -0.32 -3.47 7.58
N ILE A 90 -0.84 -2.76 6.58
CA ILE A 90 -0.81 -1.30 6.53
C ILE A 90 -2.23 -0.77 6.39
N TYR A 91 -2.47 0.39 6.98
CA TYR A 91 -3.76 1.08 6.96
C TYR A 91 -3.60 2.39 6.20
N VAL A 92 -4.51 2.64 5.26
CA VAL A 92 -4.49 3.82 4.40
C VAL A 92 -5.83 4.53 4.51
N ARG A 93 -5.81 5.83 4.80
CA ARG A 93 -7.01 6.66 4.89
C ARG A 93 -7.00 7.74 3.82
N LYS A 94 -8.15 7.97 3.21
CA LYS A 94 -8.33 9.01 2.19
C LYS A 94 -8.00 10.41 2.72
N ASP A 95 -8.31 10.69 3.97
CA ASP A 95 -8.05 11.99 4.60
C ASP A 95 -6.57 12.23 4.94
N GLN A 96 -5.71 11.25 4.69
CA GLN A 96 -4.27 11.34 4.89
C GLN A 96 -3.52 11.29 3.55
N GLU A 97 -4.05 11.98 2.56
CA GLU A 97 -3.37 12.17 1.29
C GLU A 97 -2.10 13.01 1.49
N ILE A 98 -1.01 12.60 0.83
CA ILE A 98 0.26 13.31 0.90
C ILE A 98 0.25 14.38 -0.19
N PRO A 99 0.27 15.68 0.15
CA PRO A 99 0.44 16.73 -0.84
C PRO A 99 1.82 16.64 -1.51
N VAL A 100 1.89 17.01 -2.79
CA VAL A 100 3.13 16.95 -3.57
C VAL A 100 4.26 17.75 -2.92
N GLU A 101 3.93 18.80 -2.16
CA GLU A 101 4.89 19.70 -1.53
C GLU A 101 4.93 19.59 -0.01
N ASN A 102 4.42 18.49 0.53
CA ASN A 102 4.34 18.36 1.98
C ASN A 102 5.73 18.16 2.59
N ARG A 103 6.18 19.17 3.33
CA ARG A 103 7.40 19.12 4.15
C ARG A 103 7.09 19.36 5.62
N GLY A 104 5.84 19.16 6.03
CA GLY A 104 5.40 19.37 7.41
C GLY A 104 6.00 18.36 8.39
N PRO A 105 5.62 18.48 9.67
CA PRO A 105 6.11 17.58 10.72
C PRO A 105 5.88 16.13 10.33
N ARG A 106 6.89 15.33 10.56
CA ARG A 106 6.82 13.92 10.19
C ARG A 106 5.98 13.15 11.20
N GLN A 107 4.88 12.61 10.74
CA GLN A 107 4.20 11.56 11.47
C GLN A 107 4.98 10.24 11.27
N ARG A 108 4.76 9.31 12.18
CA ARG A 108 5.35 7.97 12.08
C ARG A 108 4.66 7.18 10.98
N VAL A 109 5.20 7.31 9.76
CA VAL A 109 4.63 6.68 8.57
C VAL A 109 5.40 5.43 8.22
N ALA A 110 4.68 4.38 7.86
CA ALA A 110 5.26 3.15 7.31
C ALA A 110 5.75 3.36 5.88
N GLY A 111 5.10 4.24 5.13
CA GLY A 111 5.44 4.51 3.73
C GLY A 111 4.31 5.22 3.01
N ALA A 112 4.23 5.01 1.70
CA ALA A 112 3.21 5.62 0.85
C ALA A 112 2.54 4.60 -0.06
N VAL A 113 1.27 4.83 -0.34
CA VAL A 113 0.49 4.08 -1.33
C VAL A 113 -0.03 5.07 -2.36
N THR A 114 0.20 4.78 -3.63
CA THR A 114 -0.27 5.60 -4.75
C THR A 114 -1.41 4.89 -5.45
N ALA A 115 -2.53 5.56 -5.51
CA ALA A 115 -3.70 5.06 -6.21
C ALA A 115 -3.66 5.40 -7.71
#